data_52144c97a78d6276f06a87d77a1f7043
#
_entry.id   52144c97a78d6276f06a87d77a1f7043
#
_cell.length_a   1.000
_cell.length_b   1.000
_cell.length_c   1.000
_cell.angle_alpha   90.00
_cell.angle_beta   90.00
_cell.angle_gamma   90.00
#
_symmetry.space_group_name_H-M   'P 1'
#
loop_
_entity.id
_entity.type
_entity.pdbx_description
1 polymer ?
#
loop_
_entity_poly.entity_id
_entity_poly.type
_entity_poly.pdbx_seq_one_letter_code
_entity_poly.pdbx_strand_id
1 'polypeptide(L)'
;MPLDSLELRTSLQRVLVGLILILVPLTVFGFYVALQGDSQIRQMAGENVRSVTRSAAEHTSQFIAGHVRDVSVIANNPSVVQAVVSANHQYERLSDDAVMSKLEATEQKWNNSEGDALAKNILTSDLARQLRRLRELNPSLLKVTVADASGATVAATDKPVRYFQTDRGYWGRLYSQGHGAIDVADVRYDELNRLPYLSIAYPILQESTGRFIGAVTALLDVSPLFAQLNRQQIGRSGRLFLVREDGTVIQANGVTPSMKIHSEEYSAIRDSLGNLRGRETGYLFTTFSKGEKYLVGFADAGLKDAFPNLPWIVVASQEEREITGPIRNVAGFALFVMILSLLMLSLLAAYVFLHRVQKIEDIETPPEEKPRPQAA
;
A
#
# COMPACT_ATOMS: atom_id res chain seq x y z
N MET A 1 4.86 -81.05 -5.10
CA MET A 1 4.70 -79.71 -5.70
C MET A 1 5.17 -78.64 -4.72
N PRO A 2 6.44 -78.20 -4.75
CA PRO A 2 6.88 -77.10 -3.93
C PRO A 2 7.49 -75.96 -4.74
N LEU A 3 7.27 -75.87 -6.05
CA LEU A 3 7.88 -74.81 -6.92
C LEU A 3 7.10 -73.51 -6.92
N ASP A 4 5.77 -73.49 -6.77
CA ASP A 4 4.92 -72.26 -6.83
C ASP A 4 5.14 -71.35 -5.63
N SER A 5 5.47 -71.85 -4.46
CA SER A 5 5.70 -71.06 -3.25
C SER A 5 7.03 -70.28 -3.28
N LEU A 6 8.05 -70.83 -3.97
CA LEU A 6 9.37 -70.21 -4.09
C LEU A 6 9.34 -69.02 -5.11
N GLU A 7 8.61 -69.18 -6.23
CA GLU A 7 8.47 -68.12 -7.24
C GLU A 7 7.63 -66.90 -6.75
N LEU A 8 6.53 -67.20 -6.03
CA LEU A 8 5.71 -66.15 -5.41
C LEU A 8 6.52 -65.36 -4.37
N ARG A 9 7.40 -66.01 -3.63
CA ARG A 9 8.22 -65.45 -2.56
C ARG A 9 9.33 -64.54 -3.11
N THR A 10 9.99 -64.94 -4.19
CA THR A 10 11.00 -64.11 -4.90
C THR A 10 10.36 -62.92 -5.61
N SER A 11 9.14 -63.07 -6.12
CA SER A 11 8.36 -62.00 -6.75
C SER A 11 7.96 -60.93 -5.72
N LEU A 12 7.43 -61.31 -4.55
CA LEU A 12 7.02 -60.37 -3.50
C LEU A 12 8.20 -59.57 -2.93
N GLN A 13 9.35 -60.22 -2.68
CA GLN A 13 10.56 -59.51 -2.23
C GLN A 13 11.08 -58.52 -3.26
N ARG A 14 11.06 -58.84 -4.57
CA ARG A 14 11.47 -57.93 -5.64
C ARG A 14 10.55 -56.72 -5.74
N VAL A 15 9.22 -56.93 -5.59
CA VAL A 15 8.23 -55.86 -5.60
C VAL A 15 8.41 -54.92 -4.39
N LEU A 16 8.63 -55.48 -3.19
CA LEU A 16 8.85 -54.69 -1.98
C LEU A 16 10.16 -53.91 -2.01
N VAL A 17 11.25 -54.53 -2.48
CA VAL A 17 12.54 -53.83 -2.67
C VAL A 17 12.39 -52.72 -3.72
N GLY A 18 11.69 -53.00 -4.84
CA GLY A 18 11.40 -52.00 -5.85
C GLY A 18 10.58 -50.80 -5.31
N LEU A 19 9.57 -51.09 -4.48
CA LEU A 19 8.75 -50.04 -3.85
C LEU A 19 9.56 -49.17 -2.87
N ILE A 20 10.45 -49.75 -2.08
CA ILE A 20 11.35 -49.02 -1.18
C ILE A 20 12.32 -48.15 -1.98
N LEU A 21 12.85 -48.68 -3.07
CA LEU A 21 13.81 -47.98 -3.91
C LEU A 21 13.20 -46.76 -4.61
N ILE A 22 11.89 -46.71 -4.79
CA ILE A 22 11.13 -45.58 -5.30
C ILE A 22 10.67 -44.62 -4.18
N LEU A 23 10.13 -45.15 -3.08
CA LEU A 23 9.56 -44.37 -2.00
C LEU A 23 10.61 -43.56 -1.21
N VAL A 24 11.78 -44.14 -0.94
CA VAL A 24 12.82 -43.47 -0.16
C VAL A 24 13.37 -42.22 -0.89
N PRO A 25 13.78 -42.28 -2.17
CA PRO A 25 14.19 -41.10 -2.89
C PRO A 25 13.09 -40.04 -3.01
N LEU A 26 11.83 -40.47 -3.23
CA LEU A 26 10.70 -39.57 -3.34
C LEU A 26 10.44 -38.82 -2.03
N THR A 27 10.55 -39.46 -0.88
CA THR A 27 10.40 -38.86 0.45
C THR A 27 11.55 -37.89 0.76
N VAL A 28 12.80 -38.30 0.47
CA VAL A 28 13.98 -37.43 0.65
C VAL A 28 13.87 -36.18 -0.24
N PHE A 29 13.46 -36.35 -1.48
CA PHE A 29 13.24 -35.22 -2.40
C PHE A 29 12.10 -34.32 -1.94
N GLY A 30 10.95 -34.86 -1.51
CA GLY A 30 9.84 -34.11 -0.96
C GLY A 30 10.21 -33.30 0.29
N PHE A 31 11.01 -33.89 1.19
CA PHE A 31 11.52 -33.22 2.36
C PHE A 31 12.52 -32.12 2.03
N TYR A 32 13.42 -32.34 1.07
CA TYR A 32 14.36 -31.34 0.58
C TYR A 32 13.63 -30.12 -0.05
N VAL A 33 12.63 -30.38 -0.90
CA VAL A 33 11.79 -29.34 -1.50
C VAL A 33 11.01 -28.57 -0.42
N ALA A 34 10.51 -29.24 0.60
CA ALA A 34 9.79 -28.59 1.70
C ALA A 34 10.68 -27.66 2.53
N LEU A 35 11.93 -28.06 2.79
CA LEU A 35 12.89 -27.24 3.55
C LEU A 35 13.40 -26.04 2.78
N GLN A 36 13.70 -26.18 1.49
CA GLN A 36 14.19 -25.07 0.65
C GLN A 36 13.07 -24.19 0.12
N GLY A 37 11.88 -24.75 -0.09
CA GLY A 37 10.74 -24.03 -0.66
C GLY A 37 10.25 -22.88 0.21
N ASP A 38 10.29 -23.01 1.55
CA ASP A 38 9.78 -21.98 2.47
C ASP A 38 10.56 -20.66 2.34
N SER A 39 11.89 -20.71 2.30
CA SER A 39 12.71 -19.49 2.20
C SER A 39 12.56 -18.79 0.84
N GLN A 40 12.50 -19.55 -0.26
CA GLN A 40 12.33 -19.00 -1.60
C GLN A 40 10.96 -18.37 -1.78
N ILE A 41 9.89 -19.00 -1.28
CA ILE A 41 8.54 -18.43 -1.40
C ILE A 41 8.39 -17.21 -0.51
N ARG A 42 8.95 -17.17 0.69
CA ARG A 42 9.00 -15.96 1.52
C ARG A 42 9.73 -14.82 0.80
N GLN A 43 10.85 -15.09 0.19
CA GLN A 43 11.59 -14.10 -0.57
C GLN A 43 10.79 -13.61 -1.78
N MET A 44 10.21 -14.51 -2.58
CA MET A 44 9.38 -14.16 -3.74
C MET A 44 8.16 -13.34 -3.34
N ALA A 45 7.46 -13.73 -2.27
CA ALA A 45 6.32 -12.99 -1.74
C ALA A 45 6.75 -11.60 -1.24
N GLY A 46 7.88 -11.51 -0.54
CA GLY A 46 8.46 -10.27 -0.06
C GLY A 46 8.78 -9.30 -1.21
N GLU A 47 9.47 -9.78 -2.24
CA GLU A 47 9.79 -8.95 -3.42
C GLU A 47 8.53 -8.56 -4.21
N ASN A 48 7.51 -9.43 -4.28
CA ASN A 48 6.23 -9.09 -4.89
C ASN A 48 5.53 -7.95 -4.13
N VAL A 49 5.39 -8.08 -2.80
CA VAL A 49 4.78 -7.04 -1.96
C VAL A 49 5.57 -5.73 -2.03
N ARG A 50 6.90 -5.79 -2.01
CA ARG A 50 7.78 -4.64 -2.22
C ARG A 50 7.54 -3.96 -3.57
N SER A 51 7.43 -4.74 -4.64
CA SER A 51 7.16 -4.23 -6.00
C SER A 51 5.79 -3.55 -6.07
N VAL A 52 4.76 -4.14 -5.48
CA VAL A 52 3.41 -3.58 -5.45
C VAL A 52 3.37 -2.27 -4.67
N THR A 53 3.97 -2.22 -3.47
CA THR A 53 4.03 -1.00 -2.66
C THR A 53 4.80 0.11 -3.35
N ARG A 54 5.91 -0.22 -4.01
CA ARG A 54 6.70 0.73 -4.79
C ARG A 54 5.89 1.31 -5.95
N SER A 55 5.22 0.46 -6.74
CA SER A 55 4.38 0.91 -7.85
C SER A 55 3.24 1.81 -7.37
N ALA A 56 2.60 1.46 -6.24
CA ALA A 56 1.55 2.28 -5.64
C ALA A 56 2.08 3.63 -5.12
N ALA A 57 3.28 3.66 -4.55
CA ALA A 57 3.94 4.89 -4.10
C ALA A 57 4.29 5.81 -5.29
N GLU A 58 4.88 5.26 -6.35
CA GLU A 58 5.17 5.98 -7.59
C GLU A 58 3.90 6.56 -8.21
N HIS A 59 2.83 5.77 -8.26
CA HIS A 59 1.53 6.24 -8.76
C HIS A 59 0.93 7.36 -7.89
N THR A 60 1.04 7.23 -6.55
CA THR A 60 0.60 8.28 -5.61
C THR A 60 1.36 9.59 -5.85
N SER A 61 2.68 9.51 -6.02
CA SER A 61 3.52 10.66 -6.36
C SER A 61 3.13 11.30 -7.69
N GLN A 62 2.91 10.48 -8.72
CA GLN A 62 2.52 10.95 -10.05
C GLN A 62 1.14 11.61 -10.04
N PHE A 63 0.19 11.07 -9.27
CA PHE A 63 -1.14 11.66 -9.10
C PHE A 63 -1.05 13.07 -8.53
N ILE A 64 -0.31 13.27 -7.44
CA ILE A 64 -0.13 14.59 -6.83
C ILE A 64 0.60 15.53 -7.77
N ALA A 65 1.73 15.11 -8.35
CA ALA A 65 2.52 15.94 -9.27
C ALA A 65 1.71 16.34 -10.53
N GLY A 66 0.86 15.44 -11.03
CA GLY A 66 -0.05 15.72 -12.14
C GLY A 66 -1.00 16.87 -11.82
N HIS A 67 -1.67 16.80 -10.67
CA HIS A 67 -2.62 17.86 -10.28
C HIS A 67 -1.94 19.18 -9.88
N VAL A 68 -0.73 19.14 -9.31
CA VAL A 68 0.08 20.37 -9.12
C VAL A 68 0.36 21.03 -10.47
N ARG A 69 0.66 20.23 -11.50
CA ARG A 69 0.85 20.74 -12.87
C ARG A 69 -0.44 21.35 -13.44
N ASP A 70 -1.60 20.71 -13.23
CA ASP A 70 -2.89 21.24 -13.65
C ASP A 70 -3.14 22.64 -13.03
N VAL A 71 -2.88 22.77 -11.71
CA VAL A 71 -3.01 24.07 -11.02
C VAL A 71 -1.99 25.09 -11.53
N SER A 72 -0.77 24.65 -11.88
CA SER A 72 0.25 25.54 -12.48
C SER A 72 -0.19 26.11 -13.82
N VAL A 73 -0.87 25.31 -14.64
CA VAL A 73 -1.43 25.77 -15.92
C VAL A 73 -2.49 26.87 -15.70
N ILE A 74 -3.31 26.71 -14.65
CA ILE A 74 -4.27 27.74 -14.28
C ILE A 74 -3.54 29.02 -13.82
N ALA A 75 -2.54 28.90 -12.94
CA ALA A 75 -1.82 30.03 -12.37
C ALA A 75 -1.04 30.83 -13.44
N ASN A 76 -0.52 30.16 -14.45
CA ASN A 76 0.22 30.79 -15.56
C ASN A 76 -0.69 31.22 -16.75
N ASN A 77 -2.01 31.08 -16.63
CA ASN A 77 -2.92 31.50 -17.66
C ASN A 77 -2.91 33.05 -17.80
N PRO A 78 -2.71 33.60 -19.00
CA PRO A 78 -2.64 35.06 -19.18
C PRO A 78 -3.85 35.82 -18.62
N SER A 79 -5.06 35.25 -18.73
CA SER A 79 -6.27 35.88 -18.18
C SER A 79 -6.25 35.96 -16.66
N VAL A 80 -5.68 34.92 -15.99
CA VAL A 80 -5.50 34.89 -14.53
C VAL A 80 -4.46 35.91 -14.11
N VAL A 81 -3.29 35.93 -14.75
CA VAL A 81 -2.21 36.89 -14.46
C VAL A 81 -2.69 38.32 -14.64
N GLN A 82 -3.36 38.65 -15.77
CA GLN A 82 -3.88 39.97 -16.04
C GLN A 82 -4.94 40.42 -15.02
N ALA A 83 -5.84 39.50 -14.60
CA ALA A 83 -6.86 39.85 -13.61
C ALA A 83 -6.22 40.15 -12.24
N VAL A 84 -5.19 39.37 -11.85
CA VAL A 84 -4.46 39.58 -10.61
C VAL A 84 -3.65 40.90 -10.65
N VAL A 85 -2.96 41.18 -11.74
CA VAL A 85 -2.26 42.46 -11.93
C VAL A 85 -3.24 43.62 -11.81
N SER A 86 -4.40 43.53 -12.48
CA SER A 86 -5.44 44.58 -12.39
C SER A 86 -6.00 44.77 -10.98
N ALA A 87 -6.14 43.64 -10.23
CA ALA A 87 -6.58 43.69 -8.84
C ALA A 87 -5.52 44.34 -7.93
N ASN A 88 -4.24 44.04 -8.12
CA ASN A 88 -3.14 44.66 -7.35
C ASN A 88 -3.05 46.19 -7.54
N HIS A 89 -3.30 46.68 -8.74
CA HIS A 89 -3.25 48.13 -9.02
C HIS A 89 -4.16 48.99 -8.11
N GLN A 90 -5.25 48.40 -7.58
CA GLN A 90 -6.14 49.13 -6.67
C GLN A 90 -5.50 49.42 -5.29
N TYR A 91 -4.39 48.82 -4.98
CA TYR A 91 -3.68 48.98 -3.71
C TYR A 91 -2.36 49.76 -3.84
N GLU A 92 -1.87 50.04 -5.04
CA GLU A 92 -0.55 50.64 -5.26
C GLU A 92 -0.31 52.00 -4.55
N ARG A 93 -1.39 52.73 -4.26
CA ARG A 93 -1.32 54.03 -3.60
C ARG A 93 -1.69 53.99 -2.10
N LEU A 94 -1.91 52.81 -1.58
CA LEU A 94 -2.31 52.61 -0.18
C LEU A 94 -1.11 52.15 0.63
N SER A 95 -1.05 52.52 1.90
CA SER A 95 -0.13 51.92 2.85
C SER A 95 -0.60 50.49 3.21
N ASP A 96 0.30 49.65 3.70
CA ASP A 96 -0.02 48.29 4.10
C ASP A 96 -1.14 48.26 5.15
N ASP A 97 -1.14 49.18 6.13
CA ASP A 97 -2.20 49.31 7.13
C ASP A 97 -3.56 49.64 6.52
N ALA A 98 -3.56 50.54 5.49
CA ALA A 98 -4.79 50.89 4.80
C ALA A 98 -5.33 49.72 3.96
N VAL A 99 -4.44 48.93 3.35
CA VAL A 99 -4.82 47.71 2.65
C VAL A 99 -5.45 46.69 3.62
N MET A 100 -4.80 46.43 4.75
CA MET A 100 -5.33 45.50 5.75
C MET A 100 -6.69 45.96 6.30
N SER A 101 -6.83 47.25 6.67
CA SER A 101 -8.11 47.79 7.14
C SER A 101 -9.23 47.60 6.11
N LYS A 102 -8.92 47.82 4.81
CA LYS A 102 -9.88 47.59 3.71
C LYS A 102 -10.27 46.13 3.57
N LEU A 103 -9.29 45.21 3.67
CA LEU A 103 -9.53 43.77 3.59
C LEU A 103 -10.38 43.27 4.76
N GLU A 104 -10.07 43.68 5.99
CA GLU A 104 -10.82 43.33 7.19
C GLU A 104 -12.26 43.88 7.13
N ALA A 105 -12.46 45.12 6.70
CA ALA A 105 -13.79 45.64 6.51
C ALA A 105 -14.60 44.88 5.44
N THR A 106 -13.93 44.40 4.41
CA THR A 106 -14.56 43.60 3.36
C THR A 106 -14.87 42.19 3.89
N GLU A 107 -13.98 41.61 4.66
CA GLU A 107 -14.20 40.30 5.30
C GLU A 107 -15.41 40.31 6.27
N GLN A 108 -15.56 41.38 7.06
CA GLN A 108 -16.72 41.56 7.93
C GLN A 108 -18.04 41.57 7.15
N LYS A 109 -18.04 42.18 5.96
CA LYS A 109 -19.22 42.21 5.08
C LYS A 109 -19.43 40.89 4.34
N TRP A 110 -18.36 40.12 4.10
CA TRP A 110 -18.38 38.89 3.28
C TRP A 110 -19.40 37.87 3.73
N ASN A 111 -19.57 37.70 5.03
CA ASN A 111 -20.48 36.75 5.64
C ASN A 111 -21.89 37.27 5.86
N ASN A 112 -22.15 38.55 5.50
CA ASN A 112 -23.45 39.21 5.62
C ASN A 112 -24.10 39.35 4.25
N SER A 113 -25.36 39.79 4.21
CA SER A 113 -26.11 40.05 2.97
C SER A 113 -25.44 41.11 2.08
N GLU A 114 -24.67 42.05 2.66
CA GLU A 114 -23.87 43.02 1.89
C GLU A 114 -22.76 42.35 1.06
N GLY A 115 -22.19 41.25 1.57
CA GLY A 115 -21.17 40.45 0.88
C GLY A 115 -21.71 39.64 -0.30
N ASP A 116 -23.02 39.46 -0.40
CA ASP A 116 -23.61 38.67 -1.50
C ASP A 116 -23.49 39.38 -2.85
N ALA A 117 -23.56 40.71 -2.89
CA ALA A 117 -23.33 41.48 -4.12
C ALA A 117 -21.87 41.40 -4.59
N LEU A 118 -20.91 41.49 -3.67
CA LEU A 118 -19.48 41.32 -3.96
C LEU A 118 -19.19 39.86 -4.40
N ALA A 119 -19.70 38.90 -3.68
CA ALA A 119 -19.57 37.49 -4.02
C ALA A 119 -20.15 37.18 -5.41
N LYS A 120 -21.32 37.76 -5.73
CA LYS A 120 -21.93 37.65 -7.06
C LYS A 120 -21.00 38.17 -8.14
N ASN A 121 -20.41 39.34 -7.96
CA ASN A 121 -19.49 39.94 -8.94
C ASN A 121 -18.26 39.07 -9.16
N ILE A 122 -17.65 38.54 -8.07
CA ILE A 122 -16.50 37.66 -8.13
C ILE A 122 -16.85 36.36 -8.86
N LEU A 123 -17.98 35.77 -8.52
CA LEU A 123 -18.42 34.47 -9.06
C LEU A 123 -18.95 34.55 -10.49
N THR A 124 -19.44 35.70 -10.94
CA THR A 124 -19.97 35.89 -12.31
C THR A 124 -18.99 36.57 -13.26
N SER A 125 -17.77 36.90 -12.79
CA SER A 125 -16.71 37.44 -13.62
C SER A 125 -16.35 36.54 -14.80
N ASP A 126 -15.76 37.10 -15.87
CA ASP A 126 -15.31 36.30 -17.01
C ASP A 126 -14.29 35.24 -16.60
N LEU A 127 -13.39 35.64 -15.70
CA LEU A 127 -12.41 34.70 -15.15
C LEU A 127 -13.07 33.55 -14.38
N ALA A 128 -14.06 33.83 -13.53
CA ALA A 128 -14.78 32.80 -12.79
C ALA A 128 -15.52 31.82 -13.73
N ARG A 129 -16.05 32.31 -14.86
CA ARG A 129 -16.65 31.45 -15.89
C ARG A 129 -15.60 30.52 -16.54
N GLN A 130 -14.40 31.08 -16.85
CA GLN A 130 -13.29 30.29 -17.37
C GLN A 130 -12.83 29.22 -16.37
N LEU A 131 -12.66 29.57 -15.09
CA LEU A 131 -12.29 28.62 -14.04
C LEU A 131 -13.30 27.49 -13.89
N ARG A 132 -14.60 27.78 -13.98
CA ARG A 132 -15.64 26.73 -13.95
C ARG A 132 -15.55 25.78 -15.14
N ARG A 133 -15.29 26.28 -16.34
CA ARG A 133 -15.05 25.41 -17.52
C ARG A 133 -13.84 24.51 -17.34
N LEU A 134 -12.75 25.04 -16.77
CA LEU A 134 -11.55 24.24 -16.48
C LEU A 134 -11.85 23.15 -15.42
N ARG A 135 -12.64 23.46 -14.40
CA ARG A 135 -13.12 22.48 -13.42
C ARG A 135 -13.99 21.39 -14.05
N GLU A 136 -14.88 21.75 -14.97
CA GLU A 136 -15.70 20.78 -15.71
C GLU A 136 -14.86 19.80 -16.54
N LEU A 137 -13.72 20.26 -17.07
CA LEU A 137 -12.78 19.41 -17.82
C LEU A 137 -11.91 18.52 -16.89
N ASN A 138 -11.78 18.89 -15.63
CA ASN A 138 -11.03 18.10 -14.63
C ASN A 138 -11.92 17.86 -13.38
N PRO A 139 -12.67 16.74 -13.37
CA PRO A 139 -13.62 16.43 -12.28
C PRO A 139 -12.98 16.30 -10.89
N SER A 140 -11.66 16.07 -10.81
CA SER A 140 -10.95 16.04 -9.53
C SER A 140 -10.78 17.44 -8.91
N LEU A 141 -10.91 18.52 -9.69
CA LEU A 141 -10.89 19.89 -9.17
C LEU A 141 -12.25 20.25 -8.57
N LEU A 142 -12.34 20.34 -7.25
CA LEU A 142 -13.59 20.65 -6.54
C LEU A 142 -13.88 22.14 -6.54
N LYS A 143 -12.88 22.94 -6.17
CA LYS A 143 -12.97 24.40 -6.07
C LYS A 143 -11.67 25.04 -6.51
N VAL A 144 -11.75 26.18 -7.19
CA VAL A 144 -10.59 26.98 -7.56
C VAL A 144 -10.84 28.44 -7.13
N THR A 145 -9.87 29.02 -6.44
CA THR A 145 -9.88 30.42 -6.00
C THR A 145 -8.60 31.10 -6.46
N VAL A 146 -8.73 32.31 -7.04
CA VAL A 146 -7.63 33.18 -7.41
C VAL A 146 -7.63 34.36 -6.45
N ALA A 147 -6.47 34.62 -5.83
CA ALA A 147 -6.26 35.75 -4.94
C ALA A 147 -5.11 36.64 -5.44
N ASP A 148 -5.17 37.91 -5.15
CA ASP A 148 -4.11 38.87 -5.42
C ASP A 148 -2.96 38.84 -4.40
N ALA A 149 -1.96 39.70 -4.52
CA ALA A 149 -0.80 39.74 -3.62
C ALA A 149 -1.18 40.04 -2.16
N SER A 150 -2.25 40.76 -1.93
CA SER A 150 -2.78 41.08 -0.60
C SER A 150 -3.69 39.97 -0.06
N GLY A 151 -3.92 38.89 -0.84
CA GLY A 151 -4.77 37.77 -0.48
C GLY A 151 -6.26 37.98 -0.72
N ALA A 152 -6.68 39.11 -1.32
CA ALA A 152 -8.06 39.35 -1.67
C ALA A 152 -8.53 38.40 -2.79
N THR A 153 -9.71 37.85 -2.69
CA THR A 153 -10.29 36.98 -3.71
C THR A 153 -10.65 37.81 -4.98
N VAL A 154 -9.99 37.47 -6.09
CA VAL A 154 -10.21 38.07 -7.41
C VAL A 154 -11.28 37.33 -8.20
N ALA A 155 -11.22 36.02 -8.21
CA ALA A 155 -12.20 35.14 -8.86
C ALA A 155 -12.25 33.79 -8.15
N ALA A 156 -13.41 33.13 -8.22
CA ALA A 156 -13.57 31.80 -7.68
C ALA A 156 -14.65 31.03 -8.44
N THR A 157 -14.56 29.68 -8.40
CA THR A 157 -15.63 28.82 -8.94
C THR A 157 -16.85 28.79 -8.03
N ASP A 158 -16.62 28.90 -6.71
CA ASP A 158 -17.63 28.87 -5.65
C ASP A 158 -17.28 29.92 -4.59
N LYS A 159 -18.26 30.41 -3.83
CA LYS A 159 -18.01 31.38 -2.76
C LYS A 159 -17.01 30.82 -1.76
N PRO A 160 -15.79 31.40 -1.62
CA PRO A 160 -14.86 30.99 -0.59
C PRO A 160 -15.42 31.28 0.80
N VAL A 161 -15.00 30.47 1.79
CA VAL A 161 -15.41 30.69 3.19
C VAL A 161 -14.96 32.05 3.69
N ARG A 162 -13.83 32.55 3.20
CA ARG A 162 -13.28 33.88 3.53
C ARG A 162 -12.95 34.67 2.26
N TYR A 163 -13.08 35.97 2.34
CA TYR A 163 -12.74 36.86 1.25
C TYR A 163 -11.23 36.97 1.04
N PHE A 164 -10.46 37.15 2.13
CA PHE A 164 -9.01 37.21 2.04
C PHE A 164 -8.34 35.98 2.66
N GLN A 165 -7.14 35.65 2.16
CA GLN A 165 -6.47 34.39 2.38
C GLN A 165 -5.19 34.52 3.22
N THR A 166 -4.71 35.70 3.55
CA THR A 166 -3.41 35.94 4.19
C THR A 166 -3.32 35.43 5.63
N ASP A 167 -4.44 35.29 6.32
CA ASP A 167 -4.52 34.72 7.67
C ASP A 167 -4.48 33.20 7.69
N ARG A 168 -4.44 32.58 6.52
CA ARG A 168 -4.32 31.15 6.37
C ARG A 168 -2.87 30.70 6.57
N GLY A 169 -2.66 29.67 7.38
CA GLY A 169 -1.33 29.17 7.71
C GLY A 169 -0.44 28.76 6.54
N TYR A 170 -1.01 28.52 5.35
CA TYR A 170 -0.25 28.24 4.14
C TYR A 170 0.26 29.48 3.42
N TRP A 171 -0.35 30.66 3.63
CA TRP A 171 -0.04 31.88 2.85
C TRP A 171 1.41 32.33 3.04
N GLY A 172 1.91 32.29 4.26
CA GLY A 172 3.31 32.65 4.53
C GLY A 172 4.31 31.74 3.80
N ARG A 173 4.02 30.44 3.72
CA ARG A 173 4.84 29.49 2.96
C ARG A 173 4.75 29.76 1.46
N LEU A 174 3.54 29.98 0.97
CA LEU A 174 3.25 30.27 -0.42
C LEU A 174 3.91 31.58 -0.86
N TYR A 175 3.85 32.64 -0.04
CA TYR A 175 4.49 33.93 -0.32
C TYR A 175 6.02 33.81 -0.37
N SER A 176 6.62 33.02 0.52
CA SER A 176 8.06 32.71 0.53
C SER A 176 8.94 33.96 0.31
N GLN A 177 8.73 34.99 1.15
CA GLN A 177 9.48 36.27 1.07
C GLN A 177 9.40 36.96 -0.31
N GLY A 178 8.30 36.77 -1.02
CA GLY A 178 8.07 37.37 -2.35
C GLY A 178 8.57 36.53 -3.53
N HIS A 179 9.20 35.40 -3.30
CA HIS A 179 9.68 34.49 -4.37
C HIS A 179 8.63 33.50 -4.82
N GLY A 180 7.62 33.27 -4.00
CA GLY A 180 6.58 32.26 -4.26
C GLY A 180 7.06 30.83 -4.11
N ALA A 181 6.28 30.01 -3.40
CA ALA A 181 6.52 28.57 -3.29
C ALA A 181 5.20 27.82 -3.40
N ILE A 182 5.25 26.58 -3.89
CA ILE A 182 4.07 25.72 -3.96
C ILE A 182 3.79 25.17 -2.56
N ASP A 183 2.53 25.28 -2.10
CA ASP A 183 2.10 24.65 -0.85
C ASP A 183 1.01 23.61 -1.15
N VAL A 184 1.26 22.39 -0.79
CA VAL A 184 0.28 21.29 -0.87
C VAL A 184 -0.06 20.88 0.56
N ALA A 185 -1.32 21.09 0.97
CA ALA A 185 -1.79 20.69 2.28
C ALA A 185 -2.11 19.20 2.32
N ASP A 186 -1.96 18.59 3.49
CA ASP A 186 -2.30 17.18 3.69
C ASP A 186 -3.82 16.93 3.56
N VAL A 187 -4.20 15.66 3.37
CA VAL A 187 -5.59 15.25 3.19
C VAL A 187 -6.45 15.64 4.38
N ARG A 188 -7.59 16.21 4.06
CA ARG A 188 -8.70 16.49 4.97
C ARG A 188 -9.94 15.73 4.51
N TYR A 189 -10.91 15.59 5.38
CA TYR A 189 -12.18 14.95 5.08
C TYR A 189 -13.33 15.94 5.25
N ASP A 190 -14.15 16.05 4.21
CA ASP A 190 -15.41 16.80 4.26
C ASP A 190 -16.51 15.86 4.74
N GLU A 191 -16.92 16.01 6.00
CA GLU A 191 -17.94 15.16 6.63
C GLU A 191 -19.32 15.31 5.98
N LEU A 192 -19.63 16.49 5.43
CA LEU A 192 -20.92 16.76 4.80
C LEU A 192 -21.04 16.06 3.46
N ASN A 193 -19.99 16.15 2.64
CA ASN A 193 -19.95 15.57 1.30
C ASN A 193 -19.33 14.16 1.31
N ARG A 194 -18.83 13.69 2.47
CA ARG A 194 -18.13 12.41 2.65
C ARG A 194 -16.98 12.22 1.68
N LEU A 195 -16.18 13.28 1.50
CA LEU A 195 -15.19 13.37 0.46
C LEU A 195 -13.80 13.68 1.06
N PRO A 196 -12.77 12.86 0.81
CA PRO A 196 -11.39 13.21 1.12
C PRO A 196 -10.86 14.20 0.08
N TYR A 197 -10.25 15.28 0.54
CA TYR A 197 -9.67 16.31 -0.33
C TYR A 197 -8.35 16.82 0.20
N LEU A 198 -7.53 17.37 -0.69
CA LEU A 198 -6.36 18.17 -0.34
C LEU A 198 -6.43 19.54 -1.02
N SER A 199 -5.61 20.47 -0.53
CA SER A 199 -5.51 21.83 -1.11
C SER A 199 -4.13 21.99 -1.74
N ILE A 200 -4.11 22.47 -2.99
CA ILE A 200 -2.90 22.89 -3.71
C ILE A 200 -2.95 24.40 -3.84
N ALA A 201 -1.96 25.11 -3.31
CA ALA A 201 -1.77 26.52 -3.50
C ALA A 201 -0.54 26.77 -4.36
N TYR A 202 -0.73 27.44 -5.49
CA TYR A 202 0.31 27.71 -6.48
C TYR A 202 0.52 29.23 -6.62
N PRO A 203 1.76 29.75 -6.55
CA PRO A 203 2.05 31.17 -6.66
C PRO A 203 1.84 31.65 -8.08
N ILE A 204 1.31 32.87 -8.23
CA ILE A 204 1.30 33.62 -9.49
C ILE A 204 2.48 34.56 -9.43
N LEU A 205 3.38 34.46 -10.40
CA LEU A 205 4.58 35.25 -10.47
C LEU A 205 4.50 36.24 -11.64
N GLN A 206 5.01 37.44 -11.44
CA GLN A 206 5.16 38.42 -12.51
C GLN A 206 6.29 37.96 -13.44
N GLU A 207 5.99 37.76 -14.72
CA GLU A 207 6.92 37.19 -15.70
C GLU A 207 8.24 38.01 -15.81
N SER A 208 8.14 39.35 -15.76
CA SER A 208 9.31 40.22 -15.92
C SER A 208 10.24 40.28 -14.71
N THR A 209 9.75 40.03 -13.49
CA THR A 209 10.51 40.25 -12.25
C THR A 209 10.63 38.97 -11.40
N GLY A 210 9.85 37.94 -11.70
CA GLY A 210 9.74 36.73 -10.88
C GLY A 210 9.10 36.96 -9.49
N ARG A 211 8.53 38.17 -9.24
CA ARG A 211 7.94 38.49 -7.92
C ARG A 211 6.56 37.87 -7.78
N PHE A 212 6.24 37.47 -6.57
CA PHE A 212 4.90 37.03 -6.20
C PHE A 212 3.87 38.18 -6.37
N ILE A 213 2.82 37.92 -7.13
CA ILE A 213 1.73 38.86 -7.39
C ILE A 213 0.37 38.33 -6.98
N GLY A 214 0.26 37.04 -6.57
CA GLY A 214 -0.98 36.42 -6.17
C GLY A 214 -0.88 34.92 -6.16
N ALA A 215 -2.02 34.25 -6.01
CA ALA A 215 -2.06 32.80 -5.90
C ALA A 215 -3.32 32.18 -6.51
N VAL A 216 -3.18 30.93 -6.98
CA VAL A 216 -4.29 30.04 -7.25
C VAL A 216 -4.34 28.98 -6.16
N THR A 217 -5.47 28.81 -5.52
CA THR A 217 -5.73 27.71 -4.59
C THR A 217 -6.80 26.80 -5.16
N ALA A 218 -6.49 25.53 -5.28
CA ALA A 218 -7.41 24.50 -5.75
C ALA A 218 -7.67 23.45 -4.65
N LEU A 219 -8.92 23.05 -4.45
CA LEU A 219 -9.28 21.88 -3.68
C LEU A 219 -9.41 20.70 -4.64
N LEU A 220 -8.72 19.62 -4.32
CA LEU A 220 -8.61 18.41 -5.14
C LEU A 220 -9.27 17.25 -4.42
N ASP A 221 -10.18 16.55 -5.12
CA ASP A 221 -10.72 15.25 -4.71
C ASP A 221 -9.63 14.17 -4.84
N VAL A 222 -9.32 13.49 -3.76
CA VAL A 222 -8.37 12.36 -3.75
C VAL A 222 -9.06 10.99 -3.72
N SER A 223 -10.39 10.95 -3.79
CA SER A 223 -11.14 9.69 -3.85
C SER A 223 -10.71 8.77 -5.00
N PRO A 224 -10.36 9.27 -6.21
CA PRO A 224 -9.88 8.43 -7.30
C PRO A 224 -8.56 7.71 -6.95
N LEU A 225 -7.63 8.41 -6.29
CA LEU A 225 -6.39 7.82 -5.79
C LEU A 225 -6.68 6.71 -4.78
N PHE A 226 -7.54 6.99 -3.80
CA PHE A 226 -7.91 6.03 -2.75
C PHE A 226 -8.64 4.81 -3.32
N ALA A 227 -9.56 5.02 -4.27
CA ALA A 227 -10.24 3.93 -4.95
C ALA A 227 -9.27 3.03 -5.74
N GLN A 228 -8.23 3.60 -6.31
CA GLN A 228 -7.19 2.83 -7.01
C GLN A 228 -6.35 2.01 -6.04
N LEU A 229 -5.90 2.59 -4.92
CA LEU A 229 -5.18 1.85 -3.87
C LEU A 229 -6.02 0.69 -3.34
N ASN A 230 -7.32 0.91 -3.08
CA ASN A 230 -8.23 -0.13 -2.60
C ASN A 230 -8.47 -1.27 -3.60
N ARG A 231 -8.33 -1.02 -4.90
CA ARG A 231 -8.48 -2.05 -5.95
C ARG A 231 -7.26 -2.94 -6.12
N GLN A 232 -6.11 -2.52 -5.61
CA GLN A 232 -4.90 -3.35 -5.67
C GLN A 232 -5.01 -4.46 -4.62
N GLN A 233 -5.15 -5.70 -5.09
CA GLN A 233 -5.19 -6.89 -4.24
C GLN A 233 -3.82 -7.56 -4.19
N ILE A 234 -3.41 -7.94 -2.98
CA ILE A 234 -2.20 -8.72 -2.72
C ILE A 234 -2.66 -10.06 -2.14
N GLY A 235 -2.74 -11.09 -2.98
CA GLY A 235 -3.37 -12.34 -2.59
C GLY A 235 -4.84 -12.17 -2.20
N ARG A 236 -5.31 -12.93 -1.21
CA ARG A 236 -6.70 -12.86 -0.70
C ARG A 236 -6.82 -12.08 0.59
N SER A 237 -5.82 -12.16 1.47
CA SER A 237 -5.79 -11.47 2.77
C SER A 237 -5.07 -10.12 2.72
N GLY A 238 -4.40 -9.81 1.61
CA GLY A 238 -3.56 -8.64 1.50
C GLY A 238 -4.34 -7.33 1.44
N ARG A 239 -3.80 -6.32 2.12
CA ARG A 239 -4.33 -4.95 2.17
C ARG A 239 -3.25 -3.98 1.75
N LEU A 240 -3.65 -2.94 1.02
CA LEU A 240 -2.81 -1.80 0.67
C LEU A 240 -3.45 -0.54 1.23
N PHE A 241 -2.65 0.32 1.86
CA PHE A 241 -3.14 1.54 2.48
C PHE A 241 -2.05 2.60 2.57
N LEU A 242 -2.48 3.84 2.86
CA LEU A 242 -1.62 5.01 2.91
C LEU A 242 -1.54 5.51 4.36
N VAL A 243 -0.33 5.76 4.83
CA VAL A 243 -0.06 6.31 6.17
C VAL A 243 0.83 7.54 6.10
N ARG A 244 0.80 8.37 7.14
CA ARG A 244 1.81 9.41 7.40
C ARG A 244 3.04 8.82 8.05
N GLU A 245 4.10 9.59 8.06
CA GLU A 245 5.37 9.26 8.76
C GLU A 245 5.18 9.08 10.29
N ASP A 246 4.11 9.57 10.87
CA ASP A 246 3.76 9.33 12.28
C ASP A 246 2.97 8.02 12.49
N GLY A 247 2.66 7.29 11.43
CA GLY A 247 1.87 6.07 11.45
C GLY A 247 0.35 6.27 11.41
N THR A 248 -0.11 7.50 11.31
CA THR A 248 -1.55 7.78 11.17
C THR A 248 -2.04 7.34 9.80
N VAL A 249 -3.09 6.53 9.76
CA VAL A 249 -3.70 6.07 8.50
C VAL A 249 -4.42 7.22 7.82
N ILE A 250 -4.05 7.49 6.58
CA ILE A 250 -4.72 8.48 5.70
C ILE A 250 -5.85 7.80 4.95
N GLN A 251 -5.58 6.60 4.42
CA GLN A 251 -6.51 5.83 3.62
C GLN A 251 -6.32 4.34 3.88
N ALA A 252 -7.39 3.66 4.21
CA ALA A 252 -7.54 2.20 4.20
C ALA A 252 -9.03 1.88 3.95
N ASN A 253 -9.31 0.63 3.58
CA ASN A 253 -10.71 0.22 3.38
C ASN A 253 -11.50 0.37 4.70
N GLY A 254 -12.58 1.16 4.67
CA GLY A 254 -13.41 1.44 5.84
C GLY A 254 -12.83 2.47 6.84
N VAL A 255 -11.71 3.10 6.54
CA VAL A 255 -11.09 4.14 7.38
C VAL A 255 -11.11 5.48 6.67
N THR A 256 -11.48 6.53 7.39
CA THR A 256 -11.40 7.91 6.90
C THR A 256 -10.29 8.67 7.63
N PRO A 257 -9.69 9.70 7.01
CA PRO A 257 -8.63 10.51 7.63
C PRO A 257 -9.01 11.13 8.99
N SER A 258 -10.30 11.38 9.22
CA SER A 258 -10.82 11.94 10.48
C SER A 258 -10.72 10.99 11.67
N MET A 259 -10.64 9.68 11.44
CA MET A 259 -10.60 8.67 12.51
C MET A 259 -9.28 8.62 13.28
N LYS A 260 -8.18 9.19 12.75
CA LYS A 260 -6.84 9.25 13.37
C LYS A 260 -6.35 7.88 13.91
N ILE A 261 -6.58 6.83 13.14
CA ILE A 261 -6.15 5.47 13.49
C ILE A 261 -4.66 5.35 13.20
N HIS A 262 -3.91 4.70 14.11
CA HIS A 262 -2.52 4.34 13.91
C HIS A 262 -2.41 2.89 13.41
N SER A 263 -1.52 2.65 12.45
CA SER A 263 -1.29 1.34 11.87
C SER A 263 -0.35 0.50 12.72
N GLU A 264 -0.72 -0.75 13.03
CA GLU A 264 0.18 -1.73 13.65
C GLU A 264 1.31 -2.10 12.68
N GLU A 265 1.00 -2.18 11.39
CA GLU A 265 1.98 -2.45 10.33
C GLU A 265 3.07 -1.37 10.30
N TYR A 266 2.67 -0.10 10.42
CA TYR A 266 3.61 0.99 10.50
C TYR A 266 4.53 0.87 11.72
N SER A 267 3.98 0.52 12.88
CA SER A 267 4.77 0.33 14.09
C SER A 267 5.85 -0.74 13.92
N ALA A 268 5.56 -1.79 13.15
CA ALA A 268 6.52 -2.86 12.87
C ALA A 268 7.63 -2.44 11.90
N ILE A 269 7.35 -1.54 10.94
CA ILE A 269 8.34 -1.07 9.96
C ILE A 269 9.09 0.18 10.41
N ARG A 270 8.64 0.87 11.45
CA ARG A 270 9.14 2.16 11.91
C ARG A 270 10.65 2.23 12.05
N ASP A 271 11.26 1.21 12.67
CA ASP A 271 12.71 1.16 12.88
C ASP A 271 13.47 0.98 11.57
N SER A 272 12.86 0.29 10.60
CA SER A 272 13.38 0.14 9.23
C SER A 272 13.25 1.44 8.43
N LEU A 273 12.27 2.29 8.77
CA LEU A 273 12.03 3.60 8.16
C LEU A 273 12.91 4.70 8.73
N GLY A 274 13.56 4.51 9.88
CA GLY A 274 14.27 5.54 10.62
C GLY A 274 15.40 6.24 9.86
N ASN A 275 15.79 5.74 8.71
CA ASN A 275 16.82 6.30 7.83
C ASN A 275 16.29 6.64 6.42
N LEU A 276 14.96 6.66 6.23
CA LEU A 276 14.35 6.93 4.93
C LEU A 276 14.65 8.36 4.45
N ARG A 277 15.62 8.47 3.58
CA ARG A 277 15.88 9.66 2.76
C ARG A 277 15.27 9.45 1.37
N GLY A 278 13.95 9.59 1.28
CA GLY A 278 13.19 9.63 0.04
C GLY A 278 13.37 8.44 -0.94
N ARG A 279 12.33 7.62 -1.14
CA ARG A 279 12.22 6.46 -2.04
C ARG A 279 12.72 5.12 -1.51
N GLU A 280 12.83 4.93 -0.23
CA GLU A 280 13.15 3.61 0.30
C GLU A 280 11.94 2.69 0.24
N THR A 281 12.17 1.47 -0.22
CA THR A 281 11.18 0.41 -0.28
C THR A 281 11.74 -0.83 0.39
N GLY A 282 10.91 -1.56 1.10
CA GLY A 282 11.33 -2.79 1.76
C GLY A 282 10.16 -3.69 2.10
N TYR A 283 10.50 -4.83 2.69
CA TYR A 283 9.53 -5.73 3.29
C TYR A 283 10.14 -6.41 4.52
N LEU A 284 9.27 -6.88 5.42
CA LEU A 284 9.66 -7.69 6.57
C LEU A 284 8.52 -8.63 6.97
N PHE A 285 8.91 -9.73 7.62
CA PHE A 285 7.96 -10.60 8.31
C PHE A 285 7.89 -10.22 9.78
N THR A 286 6.69 -10.02 10.30
CA THR A 286 6.48 -9.58 11.67
C THR A 286 5.31 -10.31 12.32
N THR A 287 5.22 -10.21 13.64
CA THR A 287 4.10 -10.75 14.41
C THR A 287 3.38 -9.59 15.08
N PHE A 288 2.08 -9.45 14.83
CA PHE A 288 1.25 -8.43 15.45
C PHE A 288 0.82 -8.80 16.88
N SER A 289 0.22 -7.84 17.57
CA SER A 289 -0.16 -7.96 18.98
C SER A 289 -1.03 -9.18 19.32
N LYS A 290 -1.80 -9.69 18.34
CA LYS A 290 -2.63 -10.91 18.48
C LYS A 290 -1.89 -12.22 18.21
N GLY A 291 -0.57 -12.18 17.99
CA GLY A 291 0.23 -13.37 17.67
C GLY A 291 0.11 -13.83 16.21
N GLU A 292 -0.60 -13.09 15.37
CA GLU A 292 -0.71 -13.37 13.94
C GLU A 292 0.54 -12.91 13.21
N LYS A 293 1.00 -13.71 12.26
CA LYS A 293 2.20 -13.42 11.46
C LYS A 293 1.80 -12.83 10.12
N TYR A 294 2.47 -11.72 9.76
CA TYR A 294 2.25 -10.98 8.53
C TYR A 294 3.54 -10.72 7.78
N LEU A 295 3.43 -10.70 6.46
CA LEU A 295 4.38 -10.04 5.58
C LEU A 295 3.92 -8.59 5.43
N VAL A 296 4.79 -7.63 5.75
CA VAL A 296 4.54 -6.20 5.60
C VAL A 296 5.55 -5.63 4.60
N GLY A 297 5.05 -4.99 3.56
CA GLY A 297 5.84 -4.22 2.62
C GLY A 297 5.57 -2.72 2.77
N PHE A 298 6.53 -1.90 2.39
CA PHE A 298 6.41 -0.45 2.46
C PHE A 298 7.17 0.25 1.33
N ALA A 299 6.72 1.43 0.98
CA ALA A 299 7.40 2.34 0.06
C ALA A 299 7.06 3.79 0.39
N ASP A 300 8.09 4.64 0.48
CA ASP A 300 7.92 6.08 0.57
C ASP A 300 7.38 6.61 -0.77
N ALA A 301 6.35 7.47 -0.71
CA ALA A 301 5.82 8.15 -1.89
C ALA A 301 6.80 9.18 -2.48
N GLY A 302 7.85 9.57 -1.75
CA GLY A 302 8.87 10.53 -2.19
C GLY A 302 8.30 11.95 -2.37
N LEU A 303 7.22 12.29 -1.69
CA LEU A 303 6.56 13.59 -1.80
C LEU A 303 7.13 14.64 -0.84
N LYS A 304 7.71 14.21 0.28
CA LYS A 304 8.13 15.06 1.40
C LYS A 304 9.13 16.13 0.99
N ASP A 305 10.06 15.83 0.08
CA ASP A 305 11.09 16.77 -0.34
C ASP A 305 10.51 17.96 -1.13
N ALA A 306 9.52 17.67 -2.00
CA ALA A 306 8.85 18.68 -2.79
C ALA A 306 7.67 19.32 -2.04
N PHE A 307 7.00 18.54 -1.20
CA PHE A 307 5.79 18.92 -0.46
C PHE A 307 5.91 18.46 1.01
N PRO A 308 6.51 19.26 1.89
CA PRO A 308 6.82 18.88 3.26
C PRO A 308 5.63 18.43 4.11
N ASN A 309 4.41 18.82 3.73
CA ASN A 309 3.18 18.42 4.42
C ASN A 309 2.66 17.05 3.98
N LEU A 310 3.33 16.38 3.01
CA LEU A 310 2.94 15.08 2.48
C LEU A 310 3.99 14.00 2.76
N PRO A 311 4.28 13.69 4.03
CA PRO A 311 5.21 12.61 4.39
C PRO A 311 4.48 11.25 4.30
N TRP A 312 4.09 10.85 3.08
CA TRP A 312 3.23 9.72 2.83
C TRP A 312 4.01 8.45 2.52
N ILE A 313 3.59 7.37 3.14
CA ILE A 313 4.16 6.04 2.98
C ILE A 313 3.03 5.09 2.59
N VAL A 314 3.24 4.35 1.52
CA VAL A 314 2.37 3.24 1.12
C VAL A 314 2.79 2.00 1.89
N VAL A 315 1.85 1.35 2.54
CA VAL A 315 2.06 0.12 3.31
C VAL A 315 1.14 -0.97 2.77
N ALA A 316 1.66 -2.18 2.70
CA ALA A 316 0.89 -3.37 2.37
C ALA A 316 1.11 -4.42 3.43
N SER A 317 0.08 -5.19 3.76
CA SER A 317 0.20 -6.34 4.65
C SER A 317 -0.54 -7.55 4.08
N GLN A 318 0.04 -8.75 4.26
CA GLN A 318 -0.55 -10.03 3.85
C GLN A 318 -0.28 -11.08 4.93
N GLU A 319 -1.25 -11.95 5.22
CA GLU A 319 -1.07 -13.03 6.20
C GLU A 319 -0.02 -14.03 5.73
N GLU A 320 0.95 -14.34 6.60
CA GLU A 320 2.00 -15.32 6.31
C GLU A 320 1.41 -16.72 6.01
N ARG A 321 0.30 -17.09 6.64
CA ARG A 321 -0.38 -18.38 6.42
C ARG A 321 -0.84 -18.56 4.98
N GLU A 322 -1.24 -17.49 4.32
CA GLU A 322 -1.63 -17.55 2.90
C GLU A 322 -0.42 -17.84 2.01
N ILE A 323 0.73 -17.25 2.33
CA ILE A 323 1.98 -17.38 1.57
C ILE A 323 2.57 -18.78 1.76
N THR A 324 2.65 -19.27 3.00
CA THR A 324 3.31 -20.52 3.35
C THR A 324 2.39 -21.73 3.33
N GLY A 325 1.06 -21.52 3.29
CA GLY A 325 0.06 -22.58 3.34
C GLY A 325 0.26 -23.68 2.28
N PRO A 326 0.46 -23.37 1.01
CA PRO A 326 0.68 -24.37 -0.03
C PRO A 326 1.87 -25.30 0.25
N ILE A 327 2.98 -24.74 0.77
CA ILE A 327 4.18 -25.52 1.11
C ILE A 327 3.93 -26.41 2.33
N ARG A 328 3.27 -25.91 3.35
CA ARG A 328 2.94 -26.70 4.55
C ARG A 328 2.10 -27.93 4.19
N ASN A 329 1.21 -27.81 3.22
CA ASN A 329 0.42 -28.94 2.73
C ASN A 329 1.30 -29.96 2.00
N VAL A 330 2.25 -29.51 1.17
CA VAL A 330 3.22 -30.39 0.50
C VAL A 330 4.14 -31.08 1.52
N ALA A 331 4.64 -30.32 2.50
CA ALA A 331 5.48 -30.87 3.58
C ALA A 331 4.70 -31.89 4.44
N GLY A 332 3.43 -31.61 4.76
CA GLY A 332 2.55 -32.53 5.46
C GLY A 332 2.31 -33.84 4.68
N PHE A 333 2.08 -33.72 3.37
CA PHE A 333 1.94 -34.88 2.49
C PHE A 333 3.24 -35.69 2.41
N ALA A 334 4.40 -35.05 2.27
CA ALA A 334 5.70 -35.71 2.27
C ALA A 334 5.97 -36.44 3.59
N LEU A 335 5.64 -35.82 4.73
CA LEU A 335 5.74 -36.46 6.05
C LEU A 335 4.82 -37.70 6.16
N PHE A 336 3.58 -37.62 5.69
CA PHE A 336 2.64 -38.73 5.67
C PHE A 336 3.18 -39.91 4.84
N VAL A 337 3.71 -39.63 3.64
CA VAL A 337 4.33 -40.64 2.77
C VAL A 337 5.56 -41.26 3.44
N MET A 338 6.37 -40.48 4.18
CA MET A 338 7.52 -40.96 4.93
C MET A 338 7.09 -41.92 6.06
N ILE A 339 6.07 -41.55 6.83
CA ILE A 339 5.54 -42.41 7.90
C ILE A 339 5.02 -43.71 7.31
N LEU A 340 4.27 -43.68 6.22
CA LEU A 340 3.74 -44.82 5.53
C LEU A 340 4.88 -45.73 5.01
N SER A 341 5.94 -45.14 4.47
CA SER A 341 7.13 -45.89 4.00
C SER A 341 7.86 -46.62 5.16
N LEU A 342 8.02 -45.95 6.31
CA LEU A 342 8.62 -46.54 7.52
C LEU A 342 7.77 -47.66 8.06
N LEU A 343 6.44 -47.54 8.05
CA LEU A 343 5.51 -48.59 8.48
C LEU A 343 5.60 -49.81 7.56
N MET A 344 5.64 -49.61 6.26
CA MET A 344 5.84 -50.68 5.27
C MET A 344 7.19 -51.40 5.44
N LEU A 345 8.27 -50.65 5.72
CA LEU A 345 9.60 -51.20 6.02
C LEU A 345 9.58 -52.01 7.29
N SER A 346 8.91 -51.53 8.34
CA SER A 346 8.80 -52.29 9.61
C SER A 346 7.99 -53.59 9.46
N LEU A 347 6.90 -53.56 8.70
CA LEU A 347 6.11 -54.73 8.38
C LEU A 347 6.90 -55.74 7.54
N LEU A 348 7.70 -55.29 6.58
CA LEU A 348 8.59 -56.11 5.80
C LEU A 348 9.65 -56.79 6.69
N ALA A 349 10.30 -56.01 7.57
CA ALA A 349 11.30 -56.53 8.51
C ALA A 349 10.69 -57.57 9.44
N ALA A 350 9.49 -57.33 10.00
CA ALA A 350 8.75 -58.28 10.83
C ALA A 350 8.41 -59.56 10.04
N TYR A 351 7.92 -59.43 8.81
CA TYR A 351 7.63 -60.57 7.95
C TYR A 351 8.88 -61.42 7.67
N VAL A 352 10.01 -60.80 7.32
CA VAL A 352 11.27 -61.52 7.07
C VAL A 352 11.78 -62.21 8.34
N PHE A 353 11.66 -61.54 9.50
CA PHE A 353 12.08 -62.10 10.78
C PHE A 353 11.23 -63.32 11.16
N LEU A 354 9.91 -63.21 11.12
CA LEU A 354 8.99 -64.35 11.42
C LEU A 354 9.22 -65.56 10.49
N HIS A 355 9.48 -65.31 9.21
CA HIS A 355 9.77 -66.41 8.26
C HIS A 355 11.15 -67.05 8.45
N ARG A 356 12.14 -66.36 9.00
CA ARG A 356 13.43 -66.92 9.34
C ARG A 356 13.32 -67.81 10.61
N VAL A 357 12.53 -67.38 11.59
CA VAL A 357 12.33 -68.15 12.84
C VAL A 357 11.63 -69.47 12.56
N GLN A 358 10.60 -69.57 11.73
CA GLN A 358 9.93 -70.78 11.34
C GLN A 358 10.85 -71.78 10.66
N LYS A 359 11.84 -71.38 9.88
CA LYS A 359 12.80 -72.18 9.22
C LYS A 359 13.83 -72.80 10.18
N ILE A 360 14.06 -72.28 11.36
CA ILE A 360 14.97 -72.77 12.38
C ILE A 360 14.27 -73.85 13.22
N GLU A 361 12.99 -73.65 13.56
CA GLU A 361 12.20 -74.70 14.28
C GLU A 361 12.05 -76.03 13.49
N ASP A 362 11.87 -75.94 12.16
CA ASP A 362 11.77 -77.10 11.27
C ASP A 362 13.09 -77.95 11.19
N ILE A 363 14.22 -77.40 11.61
CA ILE A 363 15.53 -78.05 11.57
C ILE A 363 15.86 -78.76 12.89
N GLU A 364 15.22 -78.36 14.02
CA GLU A 364 15.52 -78.95 15.36
C GLU A 364 14.68 -80.20 15.74
N THR A 365 13.71 -80.62 14.94
CA THR A 365 13.01 -81.88 15.18
C THR A 365 13.79 -83.06 14.61
N PRO A 366 14.40 -83.93 15.43
CA PRO A 366 15.08 -85.09 14.93
C PRO A 366 14.06 -86.10 14.36
N PRO A 367 14.40 -86.89 13.32
CA PRO A 367 13.48 -87.84 12.73
C PRO A 367 13.17 -88.92 13.72
N GLU A 368 11.86 -89.13 13.98
CA GLU A 368 11.34 -90.25 14.80
C GLU A 368 11.89 -91.62 14.32
N GLU A 369 12.65 -92.29 15.14
CA GLU A 369 13.23 -93.59 14.89
C GLU A 369 12.10 -94.62 14.88
N LYS A 370 11.81 -95.21 13.69
CA LYS A 370 10.85 -96.27 13.52
C LYS A 370 11.38 -97.55 14.21
N PRO A 371 10.59 -98.25 15.08
CA PRO A 371 11.01 -99.49 15.72
C PRO A 371 11.21 -100.60 14.71
N ARG A 372 12.33 -101.29 14.79
CA ARG A 372 12.64 -102.53 14.02
C ARG A 372 11.70 -103.64 14.40
N PRO A 373 11.19 -104.40 13.41
CA PRO A 373 10.45 -105.66 13.74
C PRO A 373 11.39 -106.71 14.26
N GLN A 374 11.04 -107.31 15.42
CA GLN A 374 11.70 -108.51 15.94
C GLN A 374 11.30 -109.74 15.10
N ALA A 375 12.31 -110.42 14.61
CA ALA A 375 12.17 -111.73 13.98
C ALA A 375 12.04 -112.78 15.05
N ALA A 376 11.05 -113.70 14.90
CA ALA A 376 10.99 -114.99 15.47
C ALA A 376 11.05 -116.06 14.37
#